data_87c70d4093f44ded1a63c2684ce56b5f
#
_entry.id   87c70d4093f44ded1a63c2684ce56b5f
#
_cell.length_a   1.000
_cell.length_b   1.000
_cell.length_c   1.000
_cell.angle_alpha   90.00
_cell.angle_beta   90.00
_cell.angle_gamma   90.00
#
_symmetry.space_group_name_H-M   'P 1'
#
loop_
_entity.id
_entity.type
_entity.pdbx_description
1 polymer ?
#
loop_
_entity_poly.entity_id
_entity_poly.type
_entity_poly.pdbx_seq_one_letter_code
_entity_poly.pdbx_strand_id
1 'polypeptide(L)'
;MDANKSQDILGSILRETLSTRADELQKEGKSITDISKILNDDRISSIVEKLLERASSDNVSFYKFHLHEIIEDDDIEKNRFLQHHRSIWGKCFEASRVMYIIAVEGAESFCQYVTNNIPVDTYKSKHFTFLALQHIHGRVCQQFAEVLCLMENGFADGAYARWRSMFELCCTATFISEQGEQIARQYIAASNSDNQKYEWAKGAKDQSGKEIIIKTFAALQSHCHVNEKWKPQYKLACSIIHPTPQGTMGRLSNADNSNCVPVGQSNFGISIPAEHSAISLAWTTNIFLTEFPYMDGLSTCETLNKWIVVIRELYFSAEENFNNNSQEV
;
A
#
# COMPACT_ATOMS: atom_id res chain seq x y z
N MET A 1 -2.49 -33.43 -0.08
CA MET A 1 -1.61 -33.40 -1.27
C MET A 1 -0.25 -33.88 -0.86
N ASP A 2 0.15 -35.05 -1.37
CA ASP A 2 1.49 -35.56 -1.12
C ASP A 2 2.52 -34.54 -1.62
N ALA A 3 3.49 -34.21 -0.76
CA ALA A 3 4.61 -33.37 -1.10
C ALA A 3 5.43 -34.03 -2.22
N ASN A 4 5.03 -33.78 -3.44
CA ASN A 4 5.76 -34.20 -4.62
C ASN A 4 7.11 -33.51 -4.56
N LYS A 5 8.18 -34.27 -4.24
CA LYS A 5 9.55 -33.80 -4.34
C LYS A 5 9.72 -33.17 -5.71
N SER A 6 9.99 -31.87 -5.75
CA SER A 6 10.38 -31.15 -6.96
C SER A 6 11.53 -31.95 -7.61
N GLN A 7 11.20 -32.73 -8.64
CA GLN A 7 12.21 -33.47 -9.38
C GLN A 7 12.84 -32.51 -10.39
N ASP A 8 14.16 -32.40 -10.33
CA ASP A 8 14.95 -31.71 -11.35
C ASP A 8 14.92 -32.57 -12.64
N ILE A 9 13.80 -32.48 -13.38
CA ILE A 9 13.54 -33.28 -14.59
C ILE A 9 14.59 -32.97 -15.66
N LEU A 10 14.88 -31.69 -15.92
CA LEU A 10 15.88 -31.30 -16.91
C LEU A 10 17.29 -31.75 -16.52
N GLY A 11 17.65 -31.64 -15.25
CA GLY A 11 18.90 -32.15 -14.71
C GLY A 11 18.99 -33.69 -14.81
N SER A 12 17.87 -34.39 -14.67
CA SER A 12 17.83 -35.84 -14.85
C SER A 12 18.05 -36.24 -16.31
N ILE A 13 17.37 -35.58 -17.24
CA ILE A 13 17.56 -35.76 -18.68
C ILE A 13 19.00 -35.45 -19.10
N LEU A 14 19.57 -34.36 -18.57
CA LEU A 14 20.95 -34.00 -18.85
C LEU A 14 21.93 -35.05 -18.33
N ARG A 15 21.75 -35.53 -17.08
CA ARG A 15 22.60 -36.61 -16.52
C ARG A 15 22.52 -37.90 -17.34
N GLU A 16 21.31 -38.30 -17.74
CA GLU A 16 21.10 -39.49 -18.58
C GLU A 16 21.77 -39.34 -19.95
N THR A 17 21.62 -38.17 -20.59
CA THR A 17 22.26 -37.86 -21.87
C THR A 17 23.78 -37.90 -21.77
N LEU A 18 24.35 -37.31 -20.71
CA LEU A 18 25.79 -37.30 -20.46
C LEU A 18 26.32 -38.69 -20.12
N SER A 19 25.58 -39.49 -19.34
CA SER A 19 25.92 -40.88 -19.03
C SER A 19 25.94 -41.74 -20.27
N THR A 20 24.90 -41.67 -21.10
CA THR A 20 24.83 -42.40 -22.38
C THR A 20 25.99 -42.03 -23.28
N ARG A 21 26.33 -40.75 -23.39
CA ARG A 21 27.47 -40.29 -24.20
C ARG A 21 28.81 -40.73 -23.63
N ALA A 22 28.97 -40.76 -22.31
CA ALA A 22 30.18 -41.31 -21.67
C ALA A 22 30.36 -42.81 -21.99
N ASP A 23 29.28 -43.59 -21.91
CA ASP A 23 29.28 -45.02 -22.25
C ASP A 23 29.63 -45.29 -23.72
N GLU A 24 29.14 -44.45 -24.65
CA GLU A 24 29.50 -44.53 -26.07
C GLU A 24 31.01 -44.28 -26.27
N LEU A 25 31.54 -43.20 -25.66
CA LEU A 25 32.95 -42.85 -25.76
C LEU A 25 33.86 -43.94 -25.14
N GLN A 26 33.38 -44.59 -24.08
CA GLN A 26 34.11 -45.71 -23.45
C GLN A 26 34.16 -46.93 -24.40
N LYS A 27 33.04 -47.22 -25.09
CA LYS A 27 32.99 -48.27 -26.13
C LYS A 27 33.87 -47.97 -27.35
N GLU A 28 34.08 -46.68 -27.66
CA GLU A 28 35.04 -46.22 -28.67
C GLU A 28 36.51 -46.32 -28.21
N GLY A 29 36.79 -46.83 -27.00
CA GLY A 29 38.13 -47.02 -26.47
C GLY A 29 38.81 -45.77 -25.90
N LYS A 30 38.03 -44.68 -25.62
CA LYS A 30 38.53 -43.44 -24.98
C LYS A 30 38.88 -43.69 -23.53
N SER A 31 39.97 -43.08 -23.04
CA SER A 31 40.29 -43.09 -21.61
C SER A 31 39.34 -42.26 -20.80
N ILE A 32 39.17 -42.55 -19.50
CA ILE A 32 38.33 -41.77 -18.59
C ILE A 32 38.76 -40.30 -18.58
N THR A 33 40.05 -40.01 -18.69
CA THR A 33 40.61 -38.65 -18.73
C THR A 33 40.19 -37.91 -20.02
N ASP A 34 40.16 -38.60 -21.16
CA ASP A 34 39.71 -38.03 -22.43
C ASP A 34 38.20 -37.81 -22.43
N ILE A 35 37.42 -38.74 -21.88
CA ILE A 35 35.99 -38.64 -21.70
C ILE A 35 35.67 -37.41 -20.83
N SER A 36 36.34 -37.23 -19.69
CA SER A 36 36.17 -36.07 -18.83
C SER A 36 36.51 -34.74 -19.52
N LYS A 37 37.53 -34.72 -20.37
CA LYS A 37 37.85 -33.51 -21.17
C LYS A 37 36.79 -33.23 -22.21
N ILE A 38 36.33 -34.25 -22.94
CA ILE A 38 35.31 -34.10 -23.97
C ILE A 38 33.99 -33.66 -23.35
N LEU A 39 33.66 -34.14 -22.16
CA LEU A 39 32.43 -33.79 -21.45
C LEU A 39 32.52 -32.42 -20.71
N ASN A 40 33.73 -31.88 -20.46
CA ASN A 40 33.94 -30.55 -19.90
C ASN A 40 34.22 -29.46 -20.93
N ASP A 41 34.18 -29.79 -22.24
CA ASP A 41 34.42 -28.84 -23.32
C ASP A 41 33.18 -27.97 -23.61
N ASP A 42 33.34 -26.85 -24.32
CA ASP A 42 32.29 -25.86 -24.72
C ASP A 42 31.04 -26.49 -25.34
N ARG A 43 31.13 -27.74 -25.78
CA ARG A 43 30.02 -28.54 -26.33
C ARG A 43 28.92 -28.81 -25.30
N ILE A 44 29.24 -29.01 -24.02
CA ILE A 44 28.21 -29.26 -22.98
C ILE A 44 27.44 -27.99 -22.72
N SER A 45 28.12 -26.84 -22.58
CA SER A 45 27.48 -25.55 -22.45
C SER A 45 26.47 -25.31 -23.58
N SER A 46 26.86 -25.60 -24.82
CA SER A 46 25.97 -25.49 -25.99
C SER A 46 24.78 -26.47 -25.97
N ILE A 47 24.97 -27.69 -25.45
CA ILE A 47 23.87 -28.66 -25.27
C ILE A 47 22.90 -28.18 -24.20
N VAL A 48 23.41 -27.72 -23.05
CA VAL A 48 22.59 -27.16 -21.96
C VAL A 48 21.79 -25.95 -22.42
N GLU A 49 22.44 -25.01 -23.12
CA GLU A 49 21.77 -23.83 -23.67
C GLU A 49 20.63 -24.20 -24.60
N LYS A 50 20.86 -25.12 -25.57
CA LYS A 50 19.82 -25.59 -26.49
C LYS A 50 18.68 -26.31 -25.78
N LEU A 51 18.99 -27.10 -24.75
CA LEU A 51 17.98 -27.81 -23.95
C LEU A 51 17.12 -26.85 -23.14
N LEU A 52 17.73 -25.83 -22.52
CA LEU A 52 17.04 -24.79 -21.82
C LEU A 52 16.19 -23.92 -22.75
N GLU A 53 16.73 -23.53 -23.91
CA GLU A 53 16.02 -22.75 -24.91
C GLU A 53 14.77 -23.49 -25.40
N ARG A 54 14.92 -24.78 -25.72
CA ARG A 54 13.79 -25.62 -26.16
C ARG A 54 12.76 -25.79 -25.06
N ALA A 55 13.17 -26.16 -23.84
CA ALA A 55 12.26 -26.36 -22.71
C ALA A 55 11.52 -25.07 -22.35
N SER A 56 12.22 -23.93 -22.36
CA SER A 56 11.59 -22.62 -22.09
C SER A 56 10.60 -22.24 -23.20
N SER A 57 10.93 -22.50 -24.47
CA SER A 57 10.03 -22.23 -25.60
C SER A 57 8.78 -23.11 -25.55
N ASP A 58 8.95 -24.40 -25.22
CA ASP A 58 7.83 -25.33 -25.06
C ASP A 58 6.94 -24.92 -23.89
N ASN A 59 7.52 -24.51 -22.74
CA ASN A 59 6.79 -23.97 -21.60
C ASN A 59 6.01 -22.69 -21.96
N VAL A 60 6.64 -21.74 -22.65
CA VAL A 60 5.97 -20.52 -23.11
C VAL A 60 4.80 -20.86 -24.03
N SER A 61 4.98 -21.81 -24.94
CA SER A 61 3.93 -22.26 -25.84
C SER A 61 2.78 -22.93 -25.08
N PHE A 62 3.09 -23.75 -24.07
CA PHE A 62 2.11 -24.39 -23.21
C PHE A 62 1.28 -23.31 -22.44
N TYR A 63 1.94 -22.36 -21.78
CA TYR A 63 1.25 -21.30 -21.04
C TYR A 63 0.41 -20.42 -21.96
N LYS A 64 0.87 -20.12 -23.17
CA LYS A 64 0.07 -19.37 -24.16
C LYS A 64 -1.17 -20.14 -24.60
N PHE A 65 -1.05 -21.43 -24.83
CA PHE A 65 -2.16 -22.27 -25.28
C PHE A 65 -3.20 -22.47 -24.17
N HIS A 66 -2.77 -22.70 -22.93
CA HIS A 66 -3.64 -22.94 -21.77
C HIS A 66 -3.93 -21.68 -20.94
N LEU A 67 -3.62 -20.48 -21.46
CA LEU A 67 -3.74 -19.23 -20.70
C LEU A 67 -5.11 -19.07 -20.03
N HIS A 68 -6.18 -19.36 -20.76
CA HIS A 68 -7.55 -19.19 -20.30
C HIS A 68 -7.89 -20.16 -19.16
N GLU A 69 -7.57 -21.43 -19.34
CA GLU A 69 -7.81 -22.49 -18.35
C GLU A 69 -7.07 -22.20 -17.03
N ILE A 70 -5.79 -21.78 -17.12
CA ILE A 70 -4.98 -21.43 -15.95
C ILE A 70 -5.57 -20.26 -15.20
N ILE A 71 -6.07 -19.23 -15.92
CA ILE A 71 -6.70 -18.05 -15.29
C ILE A 71 -8.08 -18.39 -14.71
N GLU A 72 -8.85 -19.28 -15.33
CA GLU A 72 -10.11 -19.75 -14.74
C GLU A 72 -9.89 -20.45 -13.39
N ASP A 73 -8.87 -21.29 -13.28
CA ASP A 73 -8.52 -21.96 -12.02
C ASP A 73 -8.06 -20.94 -10.95
N ASP A 74 -7.22 -19.97 -11.32
CA ASP A 74 -6.79 -18.88 -10.44
C ASP A 74 -7.97 -18.03 -9.97
N ASP A 75 -8.89 -17.68 -10.87
CA ASP A 75 -10.09 -16.89 -10.54
C ASP A 75 -11.04 -17.65 -9.59
N ILE A 76 -11.14 -18.98 -9.69
CA ILE A 76 -11.92 -19.79 -8.75
C ILE A 76 -11.34 -19.68 -7.32
N GLU A 77 -10.03 -19.84 -7.16
CA GLU A 77 -9.36 -19.73 -5.86
C GLU A 77 -9.47 -18.30 -5.29
N LYS A 78 -9.24 -17.29 -6.13
CA LYS A 78 -9.41 -15.88 -5.76
C LYS A 78 -10.83 -15.55 -5.31
N ASN A 79 -11.84 -16.03 -6.04
CA ASN A 79 -13.24 -15.80 -5.66
C ASN A 79 -13.62 -16.51 -4.35
N ARG A 80 -13.08 -17.71 -4.12
CA ARG A 80 -13.25 -18.43 -2.85
C ARG A 80 -12.65 -17.64 -1.68
N PHE A 81 -11.43 -17.11 -1.87
CA PHE A 81 -10.81 -16.24 -0.88
C PHE A 81 -11.67 -15.00 -0.61
N LEU A 82 -12.09 -14.29 -1.66
CA LEU A 82 -12.87 -13.04 -1.52
C LEU A 82 -14.23 -13.28 -0.83
N GLN A 83 -14.90 -14.39 -1.09
CA GLN A 83 -16.14 -14.75 -0.39
C GLN A 83 -15.89 -14.97 1.11
N HIS A 84 -14.85 -15.71 1.46
CA HIS A 84 -14.46 -15.93 2.85
C HIS A 84 -14.01 -14.61 3.52
N HIS A 85 -13.16 -13.84 2.86
CA HIS A 85 -12.70 -12.53 3.31
C HIS A 85 -13.86 -11.58 3.60
N ARG A 86 -14.86 -11.54 2.70
CA ARG A 86 -16.07 -10.75 2.89
C ARG A 86 -16.96 -11.26 4.04
N SER A 87 -16.96 -12.55 4.32
CA SER A 87 -17.69 -13.07 5.47
C SER A 87 -17.10 -12.61 6.81
N ILE A 88 -15.80 -12.35 6.87
CA ILE A 88 -15.10 -11.81 8.05
C ILE A 88 -15.24 -10.28 8.12
N TRP A 89 -14.88 -9.58 7.05
CA TRP A 89 -14.64 -8.14 7.05
C TRP A 89 -15.74 -7.29 6.39
N GLY A 90 -16.77 -7.91 5.81
CA GLY A 90 -17.75 -7.22 4.94
C GLY A 90 -18.42 -6.03 5.62
N LYS A 91 -18.91 -6.19 6.88
CA LYS A 91 -19.51 -5.09 7.64
C LYS A 91 -18.52 -3.96 7.95
N CYS A 92 -17.25 -4.32 8.15
CA CYS A 92 -16.18 -3.37 8.38
C CYS A 92 -15.94 -2.49 7.14
N PHE A 93 -15.91 -3.12 5.96
CA PHE A 93 -15.78 -2.41 4.68
C PHE A 93 -16.97 -1.51 4.39
N GLU A 94 -18.19 -1.96 4.68
CA GLU A 94 -19.39 -1.14 4.56
C GLU A 94 -19.31 0.11 5.44
N ALA A 95 -18.85 -0.01 6.70
CA ALA A 95 -18.66 1.12 7.59
C ALA A 95 -17.59 2.09 7.05
N SER A 96 -16.50 1.58 6.48
CA SER A 96 -15.47 2.42 5.86
C SER A 96 -16.02 3.16 4.63
N ARG A 97 -16.86 2.52 3.81
CA ARG A 97 -17.53 3.17 2.68
C ARG A 97 -18.47 4.28 3.12
N VAL A 98 -19.23 4.06 4.19
CA VAL A 98 -20.09 5.12 4.77
C VAL A 98 -19.26 6.30 5.23
N MET A 99 -18.12 6.07 5.90
CA MET A 99 -17.21 7.14 6.30
C MET A 99 -16.69 7.96 5.11
N TYR A 100 -16.33 7.28 4.03
CA TYR A 100 -15.92 7.93 2.78
C TYR A 100 -17.02 8.81 2.20
N ILE A 101 -18.26 8.32 2.16
CA ILE A 101 -19.42 9.07 1.67
C ILE A 101 -19.64 10.33 2.52
N ILE A 102 -19.64 10.21 3.85
CA ILE A 102 -19.79 11.35 4.77
C ILE A 102 -18.70 12.42 4.50
N ALA A 103 -17.46 12.01 4.30
CA ALA A 103 -16.36 12.94 4.05
C ALA A 103 -16.51 13.68 2.71
N VAL A 104 -16.91 12.98 1.65
CA VAL A 104 -17.09 13.55 0.31
C VAL A 104 -18.30 14.48 0.27
N GLU A 105 -19.48 14.03 0.72
CA GLU A 105 -20.70 14.83 0.75
C GLU A 105 -20.57 16.05 1.66
N GLY A 106 -19.89 15.90 2.80
CA GLY A 106 -19.57 17.01 3.70
C GLY A 106 -18.70 18.06 3.03
N ALA A 107 -17.69 17.65 2.26
CA ALA A 107 -16.82 18.56 1.52
C ALA A 107 -17.58 19.27 0.37
N GLU A 108 -18.43 18.55 -0.36
CA GLU A 108 -19.27 19.14 -1.42
C GLU A 108 -20.23 20.19 -0.84
N SER A 109 -20.92 19.86 0.25
CA SER A 109 -21.82 20.77 0.96
C SER A 109 -21.07 22.00 1.48
N PHE A 110 -19.85 21.80 1.99
CA PHE A 110 -18.99 22.89 2.44
C PHE A 110 -18.58 23.83 1.30
N CYS A 111 -18.16 23.30 0.16
CA CYS A 111 -17.83 24.11 -1.01
C CYS A 111 -19.03 24.94 -1.47
N GLN A 112 -20.25 24.37 -1.49
CA GLN A 112 -21.48 25.08 -1.79
C GLN A 112 -21.78 26.18 -0.77
N TYR A 113 -21.61 25.88 0.53
CA TYR A 113 -21.78 26.88 1.60
C TYR A 113 -20.82 28.05 1.42
N VAL A 114 -19.53 27.79 1.19
CA VAL A 114 -18.51 28.83 1.00
C VAL A 114 -18.86 29.71 -0.21
N THR A 115 -19.26 29.11 -1.33
CA THR A 115 -19.65 29.85 -2.54
C THR A 115 -20.86 30.77 -2.33
N ASN A 116 -21.85 30.31 -1.55
CA ASN A 116 -23.13 31.00 -1.44
C ASN A 116 -23.19 31.99 -0.24
N ASN A 117 -22.38 31.77 0.81
CA ASN A 117 -22.58 32.47 2.08
C ASN A 117 -21.35 33.27 2.55
N ILE A 118 -20.15 32.96 2.07
CA ILE A 118 -18.95 33.67 2.54
C ILE A 118 -18.75 34.97 1.74
N PRO A 119 -18.64 36.13 2.41
CA PRO A 119 -18.36 37.40 1.75
C PRO A 119 -17.07 37.34 0.93
N VAL A 120 -17.10 37.97 -0.26
CA VAL A 120 -15.98 37.94 -1.23
C VAL A 120 -14.64 38.35 -0.60
N ASP A 121 -14.62 39.37 0.24
CA ASP A 121 -13.38 39.85 0.87
C ASP A 121 -12.86 38.87 1.92
N THR A 122 -13.73 38.23 2.68
CA THR A 122 -13.39 37.14 3.60
C THR A 122 -12.82 35.94 2.84
N TYR A 123 -13.46 35.54 1.76
CA TYR A 123 -12.95 34.47 0.90
C TYR A 123 -11.57 34.79 0.31
N LYS A 124 -11.37 36.03 -0.21
CA LYS A 124 -10.08 36.45 -0.78
C LYS A 124 -8.95 36.39 0.23
N SER A 125 -9.21 36.65 1.49
CA SER A 125 -8.20 36.62 2.57
C SER A 125 -7.68 35.23 2.89
N LYS A 126 -8.41 34.17 2.49
CA LYS A 126 -8.08 32.76 2.72
C LYS A 126 -8.14 31.88 1.46
N HIS A 127 -8.15 32.50 0.30
CA HIS A 127 -8.37 31.83 -0.99
C HIS A 127 -7.38 30.68 -1.24
N PHE A 128 -6.07 30.91 -1.05
CA PHE A 128 -5.07 29.90 -1.32
C PHE A 128 -5.08 28.80 -0.25
N THR A 129 -5.36 29.14 1.00
CA THR A 129 -5.52 28.16 2.09
C THR A 129 -6.71 27.25 1.78
N PHE A 130 -7.88 27.81 1.45
CA PHE A 130 -9.05 27.03 1.04
C PHE A 130 -8.72 26.11 -0.16
N LEU A 131 -8.12 26.65 -1.21
CA LEU A 131 -7.78 25.90 -2.41
C LEU A 131 -6.79 24.75 -2.12
N ALA A 132 -5.74 25.01 -1.35
CA ALA A 132 -4.75 24.00 -0.98
C ALA A 132 -5.40 22.87 -0.16
N LEU A 133 -6.21 23.21 0.84
CA LEU A 133 -6.91 22.24 1.69
C LEU A 133 -7.94 21.44 0.90
N GLN A 134 -8.67 22.07 -0.04
CA GLN A 134 -9.60 21.38 -0.93
C GLN A 134 -8.89 20.30 -1.77
N HIS A 135 -7.76 20.64 -2.40
CA HIS A 135 -6.99 19.68 -3.19
C HIS A 135 -6.39 18.57 -2.33
N ILE A 136 -5.87 18.90 -1.14
CA ILE A 136 -5.32 17.89 -0.21
C ILE A 136 -6.45 16.97 0.26
N HIS A 137 -7.62 17.51 0.64
CA HIS A 137 -8.78 16.70 1.05
C HIS A 137 -9.21 15.74 -0.07
N GLY A 138 -9.38 16.24 -1.29
CA GLY A 138 -9.72 15.39 -2.44
C GLY A 138 -8.69 14.27 -2.67
N ARG A 139 -7.39 14.59 -2.50
CA ARG A 139 -6.34 13.58 -2.63
C ARG A 139 -6.35 12.55 -1.50
N VAL A 140 -6.68 12.95 -0.27
CA VAL A 140 -6.85 12.02 0.86
C VAL A 140 -8.07 11.13 0.67
N CYS A 141 -9.21 11.66 0.19
CA CYS A 141 -10.38 10.86 -0.17
C CYS A 141 -10.03 9.81 -1.24
N GLN A 142 -9.32 10.19 -2.29
CA GLN A 142 -8.85 9.26 -3.33
C GLN A 142 -7.96 8.16 -2.74
N GLN A 143 -7.01 8.51 -1.87
CA GLN A 143 -6.13 7.53 -1.25
C GLN A 143 -6.86 6.63 -0.25
N PHE A 144 -7.89 7.13 0.43
CA PHE A 144 -8.73 6.30 1.28
C PHE A 144 -9.49 5.24 0.46
N ALA A 145 -10.03 5.62 -0.69
CA ALA A 145 -10.67 4.66 -1.60
C ALA A 145 -9.67 3.60 -2.10
N GLU A 146 -8.41 3.99 -2.38
CA GLU A 146 -7.33 3.06 -2.75
C GLU A 146 -6.98 2.10 -1.60
N VAL A 147 -6.89 2.61 -0.34
CA VAL A 147 -6.69 1.78 0.87
C VAL A 147 -7.83 0.76 1.01
N LEU A 148 -9.07 1.22 0.86
CA LEU A 148 -10.24 0.35 0.95
C LEU A 148 -10.22 -0.74 -0.12
N CYS A 149 -9.94 -0.38 -1.37
CA CYS A 149 -9.78 -1.34 -2.46
C CYS A 149 -8.72 -2.41 -2.16
N LEU A 150 -7.58 -2.02 -1.60
CA LEU A 150 -6.52 -2.96 -1.22
C LEU A 150 -6.96 -3.87 -0.06
N MET A 151 -7.63 -3.33 0.95
CA MET A 151 -8.16 -4.11 2.07
C MET A 151 -9.25 -5.10 1.62
N GLU A 152 -10.19 -4.67 0.78
CA GLU A 152 -11.26 -5.52 0.22
C GLU A 152 -10.72 -6.69 -0.61
N ASN A 153 -9.49 -6.56 -1.11
CA ASN A 153 -8.79 -7.62 -1.84
C ASN A 153 -7.71 -8.34 -0.99
N GLY A 154 -7.65 -8.12 0.32
CA GLY A 154 -6.77 -8.85 1.22
C GLY A 154 -5.30 -8.40 1.20
N PHE A 155 -5.00 -7.16 0.80
CA PHE A 155 -3.65 -6.61 0.70
C PHE A 155 -3.36 -5.58 1.81
N ALA A 156 -3.29 -6.03 3.07
CA ALA A 156 -3.08 -5.19 4.25
C ALA A 156 -1.77 -4.36 4.19
N ASP A 157 -0.66 -4.98 3.78
CA ASP A 157 0.63 -4.28 3.67
C ASP A 157 0.59 -3.16 2.62
N GLY A 158 -0.03 -3.42 1.47
CA GLY A 158 -0.24 -2.42 0.42
C GLY A 158 -1.14 -1.27 0.90
N ALA A 159 -2.21 -1.59 1.61
CA ALA A 159 -3.12 -0.63 2.22
C ALA A 159 -2.38 0.27 3.24
N TYR A 160 -1.54 -0.32 4.08
CA TYR A 160 -0.77 0.42 5.08
C TYR A 160 0.33 1.28 4.45
N ALA A 161 0.97 0.78 3.41
CA ALA A 161 1.90 1.56 2.60
C ALA A 161 1.21 2.80 1.98
N ARG A 162 -0.05 2.64 1.54
CA ARG A 162 -0.85 3.75 1.00
C ARG A 162 -1.29 4.73 2.07
N TRP A 163 -1.69 4.25 3.25
CA TRP A 163 -1.98 5.10 4.40
C TRP A 163 -0.82 6.03 4.76
N ARG A 164 0.45 5.60 4.66
CA ARG A 164 1.59 6.48 4.89
C ARG A 164 1.50 7.79 4.09
N SER A 165 1.10 7.71 2.82
CA SER A 165 0.92 8.90 1.98
C SER A 165 -0.26 9.77 2.45
N MET A 166 -1.33 9.17 2.97
CA MET A 166 -2.43 9.92 3.59
C MET A 166 -1.95 10.68 4.82
N PHE A 167 -1.17 10.04 5.68
CA PHE A 167 -0.61 10.67 6.87
C PHE A 167 0.32 11.85 6.51
N GLU A 168 1.15 11.72 5.48
CA GLU A 168 1.98 12.82 4.98
C GLU A 168 1.13 14.01 4.51
N LEU A 169 0.00 13.75 3.85
CA LEU A 169 -0.97 14.78 3.44
C LEU A 169 -1.68 15.42 4.63
N CYS A 170 -2.05 14.65 5.66
CA CYS A 170 -2.63 15.20 6.90
C CYS A 170 -1.67 16.18 7.58
N CYS A 171 -0.39 15.82 7.71
CA CYS A 171 0.63 16.71 8.25
C CYS A 171 0.79 17.97 7.38
N THR A 172 0.77 17.81 6.06
CA THR A 172 0.85 18.95 5.13
C THR A 172 -0.36 19.88 5.26
N ALA A 173 -1.58 19.33 5.35
CA ALA A 173 -2.80 20.09 5.57
C ALA A 173 -2.75 20.86 6.90
N THR A 174 -2.34 20.19 7.98
CA THR A 174 -2.15 20.81 9.30
C THR A 174 -1.18 21.97 9.22
N PHE A 175 0.00 21.72 8.63
CA PHE A 175 1.03 22.75 8.48
C PHE A 175 0.54 23.98 7.69
N ILE A 176 -0.15 23.75 6.56
CA ILE A 176 -0.69 24.84 5.74
C ILE A 176 -1.76 25.62 6.50
N SER A 177 -2.68 24.93 7.20
CA SER A 177 -3.72 25.59 7.99
C SER A 177 -3.13 26.44 9.12
N GLU A 178 -2.07 25.97 9.77
CA GLU A 178 -1.37 26.71 10.86
C GLU A 178 -0.54 27.90 10.35
N GLN A 179 0.10 27.76 9.18
CA GLN A 179 0.96 28.80 8.60
C GLN A 179 0.21 29.82 7.75
N GLY A 180 -0.98 29.48 7.24
CA GLY A 180 -1.93 30.36 6.58
C GLY A 180 -1.61 30.68 5.12
N GLU A 181 -2.22 31.78 4.65
CA GLU A 181 -2.41 32.13 3.25
C GLU A 181 -1.10 32.22 2.41
N GLN A 182 -0.03 32.77 3.00
CA GLN A 182 1.24 32.93 2.27
C GLN A 182 1.86 31.56 1.93
N ILE A 183 1.90 30.64 2.89
CA ILE A 183 2.46 29.29 2.70
C ILE A 183 1.56 28.48 1.78
N ALA A 184 0.25 28.59 1.92
CA ALA A 184 -0.71 27.96 1.01
C ALA A 184 -0.52 28.41 -0.44
N ARG A 185 -0.33 29.72 -0.65
CA ARG A 185 -0.03 30.27 -2.00
C ARG A 185 1.25 29.66 -2.60
N GLN A 186 2.31 29.55 -1.79
CA GLN A 186 3.57 28.95 -2.24
C GLN A 186 3.40 27.45 -2.56
N TYR A 187 2.60 26.73 -1.75
CA TYR A 187 2.28 25.33 -1.98
C TYR A 187 1.57 25.13 -3.32
N ILE A 188 0.54 25.93 -3.62
CA ILE A 188 -0.15 25.88 -4.92
C ILE A 188 0.80 26.24 -6.07
N ALA A 189 1.61 27.27 -5.92
CA ALA A 189 2.56 27.67 -6.96
C ALA A 189 3.63 26.60 -7.24
N ALA A 190 4.04 25.84 -6.22
CA ALA A 190 5.02 24.77 -6.35
C ALA A 190 4.50 23.58 -7.18
N SER A 191 3.18 23.43 -7.37
CA SER A 191 2.60 22.35 -8.19
C SER A 191 3.05 22.40 -9.66
N ASN A 192 3.47 23.56 -10.15
CA ASN A 192 3.91 23.80 -11.53
C ASN A 192 5.43 24.04 -11.64
N SER A 193 6.20 23.70 -10.62
CA SER A 193 7.64 23.97 -10.59
C SER A 193 8.44 22.69 -10.34
N ASP A 194 9.64 22.60 -10.92
CA ASP A 194 10.63 21.55 -10.65
C ASP A 194 11.45 21.81 -9.37
N ASN A 195 10.94 22.64 -8.47
CA ASN A 195 11.61 23.05 -7.25
C ASN A 195 11.79 21.91 -6.25
N GLN A 196 12.71 22.11 -5.31
CA GLN A 196 12.96 21.16 -4.22
C GLN A 196 11.69 20.88 -3.40
N LYS A 197 11.52 19.65 -2.96
CA LYS A 197 10.29 19.08 -2.36
C LYS A 197 9.62 19.95 -1.28
N TYR A 198 10.36 20.79 -0.55
CA TYR A 198 9.83 21.61 0.56
C TYR A 198 10.13 23.12 0.44
N GLU A 199 10.57 23.63 -0.71
CA GLU A 199 10.80 25.07 -0.90
C GLU A 199 9.53 25.91 -0.72
N TRP A 200 8.37 25.34 -0.96
CA TRP A 200 7.08 25.98 -0.72
C TRP A 200 6.84 26.35 0.76
N ALA A 201 7.55 25.72 1.71
CA ALA A 201 7.45 26.01 3.13
C ALA A 201 8.39 27.14 3.61
N LYS A 202 9.09 27.82 2.66
CA LYS A 202 10.01 28.92 3.01
C LYS A 202 9.26 30.10 3.61
N GLY A 203 9.79 30.65 4.70
CA GLY A 203 9.18 31.74 5.44
C GLY A 203 8.15 31.28 6.49
N ALA A 204 7.95 29.96 6.65
CA ALA A 204 7.17 29.42 7.74
C ALA A 204 7.80 29.75 9.12
N LYS A 205 6.97 29.93 10.16
CA LYS A 205 7.41 30.36 11.47
C LYS A 205 6.97 29.39 12.55
N ASP A 206 7.78 29.24 13.59
CA ASP A 206 7.39 28.54 14.82
C ASP A 206 6.46 29.42 15.69
N GLN A 207 6.00 28.85 16.82
CA GLN A 207 5.13 29.55 17.76
C GLN A 207 5.76 30.82 18.36
N SER A 208 7.09 30.95 18.35
CA SER A 208 7.81 32.15 18.81
C SER A 208 7.93 33.23 17.72
N GLY A 209 7.47 32.95 16.48
CA GLY A 209 7.58 33.81 15.32
C GLY A 209 8.94 33.73 14.60
N LYS A 210 9.82 32.80 14.99
CA LYS A 210 11.11 32.58 14.36
C LYS A 210 10.93 31.72 13.10
N GLU A 211 11.61 32.11 12.01
CA GLU A 211 11.59 31.35 10.75
C GLU A 211 12.18 29.94 10.95
N ILE A 212 11.47 28.93 10.42
CA ILE A 212 11.84 27.53 10.44
C ILE A 212 12.26 27.06 9.04
N ILE A 213 13.18 26.10 9.00
CA ILE A 213 13.67 25.52 7.75
C ILE A 213 13.15 24.09 7.60
N ILE A 214 12.29 23.89 6.61
CA ILE A 214 11.72 22.59 6.29
C ILE A 214 12.47 22.00 5.08
N LYS A 215 13.22 20.92 5.28
CA LYS A 215 13.93 20.21 4.19
C LYS A 215 13.47 18.75 4.05
N THR A 216 12.80 18.21 5.06
CA THR A 216 12.36 16.81 5.10
C THR A 216 10.97 16.72 5.68
N PHE A 217 10.28 15.60 5.43
CA PHE A 217 8.98 15.33 6.07
C PHE A 217 9.09 15.28 7.60
N ALA A 218 10.16 14.71 8.14
CA ALA A 218 10.37 14.67 9.59
C ALA A 218 10.45 16.09 10.20
N ALA A 219 11.09 17.04 9.50
CA ALA A 219 11.10 18.44 9.93
C ALA A 219 9.70 19.06 9.84
N LEU A 220 8.94 18.82 8.77
CA LEU A 220 7.56 19.29 8.65
C LEU A 220 6.69 18.71 9.78
N GLN A 221 6.74 17.41 10.00
CA GLN A 221 5.99 16.71 11.04
C GLN A 221 6.31 17.26 12.46
N SER A 222 7.57 17.60 12.72
CA SER A 222 7.97 18.13 14.04
C SER A 222 7.44 19.53 14.33
N HIS A 223 7.02 20.27 13.32
CA HIS A 223 6.42 21.59 13.41
C HIS A 223 4.89 21.61 13.26
N CYS A 224 4.27 20.42 13.08
CA CYS A 224 2.82 20.28 13.14
C CYS A 224 2.41 19.81 14.53
N HIS A 225 1.23 20.23 15.01
CA HIS A 225 0.66 19.75 16.28
C HIS A 225 0.13 18.33 16.15
N VAL A 226 1.01 17.40 15.76
CA VAL A 226 0.69 15.99 15.56
C VAL A 226 1.08 15.19 16.80
N ASN A 227 0.16 14.33 17.26
CA ASN A 227 0.41 13.49 18.42
C ASN A 227 1.63 12.58 18.19
N GLU A 228 2.58 12.60 19.12
CA GLU A 228 3.81 11.81 19.10
C GLU A 228 3.56 10.28 18.92
N LYS A 229 2.39 9.79 19.33
CA LYS A 229 1.99 8.38 19.15
C LYS A 229 1.96 7.94 17.68
N TRP A 230 1.88 8.87 16.74
CA TRP A 230 1.90 8.57 15.29
C TRP A 230 3.30 8.28 14.74
N LYS A 231 4.37 8.72 15.41
CA LYS A 231 5.73 8.47 14.93
C LYS A 231 6.09 7.01 14.81
N PRO A 232 5.81 6.12 15.78
CA PRO A 232 6.05 4.69 15.64
C PRO A 232 5.25 4.06 14.49
N GLN A 233 3.98 4.44 14.33
CA GLN A 233 3.10 3.93 13.27
C GLN A 233 3.59 4.33 11.88
N TYR A 234 3.97 5.60 11.72
CA TYR A 234 4.56 6.09 10.48
C TYR A 234 5.90 5.38 10.17
N LYS A 235 6.74 5.14 11.18
CA LYS A 235 7.99 4.40 11.03
C LYS A 235 7.75 2.95 10.59
N LEU A 236 6.73 2.29 11.15
CA LEU A 236 6.33 0.94 10.73
C LEU A 236 5.87 0.94 9.27
N ALA A 237 5.01 1.87 8.86
CA ALA A 237 4.59 2.00 7.47
C ALA A 237 5.77 2.26 6.51
N CYS A 238 6.75 3.06 6.94
CA CYS A 238 7.99 3.25 6.17
C CYS A 238 8.78 1.95 6.01
N SER A 239 8.86 1.12 7.04
CA SER A 239 9.61 -0.16 6.97
C SER A 239 8.98 -1.15 6.00
N ILE A 240 7.66 -1.15 5.86
CA ILE A 240 6.93 -2.02 4.90
C ILE A 240 7.24 -1.62 3.44
N ILE A 241 7.40 -0.31 3.17
CA ILE A 241 7.67 0.19 1.81
C ILE A 241 9.13 0.01 1.41
N HIS A 242 10.06 0.22 2.35
CA HIS A 242 11.47 0.16 2.04
C HIS A 242 11.97 -1.29 2.06
N PRO A 243 12.87 -1.69 1.13
CA PRO A 243 13.45 -3.03 1.07
C PRO A 243 14.49 -3.23 2.19
N THR A 244 14.05 -3.07 3.44
CA THR A 244 14.86 -3.32 4.63
C THR A 244 14.61 -4.75 5.12
N PRO A 245 15.55 -5.37 5.85
CA PRO A 245 15.31 -6.69 6.46
C PRO A 245 14.04 -6.71 7.32
N GLN A 246 13.78 -5.64 8.07
CA GLN A 246 12.58 -5.51 8.90
C GLN A 246 11.29 -5.48 8.05
N GLY A 247 11.26 -4.71 6.96
CA GLY A 247 10.11 -4.63 6.05
C GLY A 247 9.93 -5.89 5.21
N THR A 248 11.01 -6.63 4.93
CA THR A 248 10.92 -7.89 4.21
C THR A 248 10.38 -9.02 5.08
N MET A 249 10.77 -9.08 6.35
CA MET A 249 10.42 -10.15 7.27
C MET A 249 9.20 -9.85 8.13
N GLY A 250 8.97 -8.57 8.51
CA GLY A 250 7.84 -8.14 9.34
C GLY A 250 6.72 -7.57 8.48
N ARG A 251 5.64 -8.34 8.27
CA ARG A 251 4.48 -7.96 7.47
C ARG A 251 3.20 -7.99 8.31
N LEU A 252 2.25 -7.12 8.01
CA LEU A 252 0.92 -7.14 8.62
C LEU A 252 0.14 -8.39 8.21
N SER A 253 0.38 -8.89 7.00
CA SER A 253 -0.27 -10.06 6.43
C SER A 253 0.25 -11.40 6.96
N ASN A 254 1.25 -11.42 7.85
CA ASN A 254 1.72 -12.63 8.50
C ASN A 254 0.69 -13.12 9.53
N ALA A 255 0.41 -14.43 9.52
CA ALA A 255 -0.25 -15.08 10.65
C ALA A 255 0.75 -15.19 11.82
N ASP A 256 0.24 -15.06 13.05
CA ASP A 256 1.02 -15.35 14.24
C ASP A 256 1.53 -16.80 14.18
N ASN A 257 2.84 -16.99 14.42
CA ASN A 257 3.54 -18.27 14.35
C ASN A 257 3.57 -18.94 12.95
N SER A 258 3.29 -18.21 11.88
CA SER A 258 3.40 -18.74 10.51
C SER A 258 4.85 -18.81 10.06
N ASN A 259 5.32 -20.00 9.67
CA ASN A 259 6.60 -20.19 8.98
C ASN A 259 6.48 -19.98 7.46
N CYS A 260 5.29 -19.65 6.97
CA CYS A 260 5.05 -19.44 5.56
C CYS A 260 5.36 -17.97 5.19
N VAL A 261 6.04 -17.77 4.07
CA VAL A 261 6.17 -16.44 3.47
C VAL A 261 4.82 -16.09 2.84
N PRO A 262 4.13 -15.02 3.30
CA PRO A 262 2.85 -14.66 2.73
C PRO A 262 3.03 -14.17 1.30
N VAL A 263 2.28 -14.78 0.39
CA VAL A 263 2.21 -14.41 -1.03
C VAL A 263 0.74 -14.28 -1.42
N GLY A 264 0.37 -13.16 -2.03
CA GLY A 264 -1.00 -12.93 -2.45
C GLY A 264 -1.89 -12.37 -1.34
N GLN A 265 -3.16 -12.77 -1.38
CA GLN A 265 -4.22 -12.26 -0.52
C GLN A 265 -4.15 -12.88 0.89
N SER A 266 -4.52 -12.08 1.92
CA SER A 266 -4.50 -12.51 3.32
C SER A 266 -5.65 -11.90 4.11
N ASN A 267 -6.14 -12.62 5.13
CA ASN A 267 -7.12 -12.12 6.09
C ASN A 267 -6.47 -11.41 7.29
N PHE A 268 -5.14 -11.44 7.42
CA PHE A 268 -4.42 -10.86 8.54
C PHE A 268 -4.06 -9.39 8.33
N GLY A 269 -4.02 -8.63 9.44
CA GLY A 269 -3.49 -7.27 9.47
C GLY A 269 -4.38 -6.19 8.86
N ILE A 270 -5.66 -6.46 8.61
CA ILE A 270 -6.60 -5.54 7.94
C ILE A 270 -7.01 -4.38 8.87
N SER A 271 -7.13 -4.59 10.18
CA SER A 271 -7.63 -3.60 11.14
C SER A 271 -6.73 -2.36 11.28
N ILE A 272 -5.41 -2.53 11.21
CA ILE A 272 -4.44 -1.44 11.36
C ILE A 272 -4.56 -0.38 10.25
N PRO A 273 -4.45 -0.72 8.95
CA PRO A 273 -4.63 0.27 7.88
C PRO A 273 -6.04 0.86 7.85
N ALA A 274 -7.07 0.10 8.26
CA ALA A 274 -8.43 0.57 8.34
C ALA A 274 -8.60 1.69 9.36
N GLU A 275 -8.20 1.47 10.62
CA GLU A 275 -8.29 2.48 11.68
C GLU A 275 -7.45 3.72 11.34
N HIS A 276 -6.21 3.53 10.92
CA HIS A 276 -5.31 4.63 10.62
C HIS A 276 -5.77 5.48 9.43
N SER A 277 -6.33 4.87 8.39
CA SER A 277 -6.87 5.61 7.25
C SER A 277 -8.16 6.36 7.62
N ALA A 278 -9.03 5.77 8.44
CA ALA A 278 -10.22 6.42 8.95
C ALA A 278 -9.87 7.68 9.76
N ILE A 279 -8.91 7.60 10.69
CA ILE A 279 -8.44 8.74 11.47
C ILE A 279 -7.86 9.82 10.54
N SER A 280 -7.06 9.44 9.55
CA SER A 280 -6.45 10.38 8.60
C SER A 280 -7.50 11.08 7.74
N LEU A 281 -8.53 10.37 7.28
CA LEU A 281 -9.65 10.94 6.52
C LEU A 281 -10.41 11.94 7.38
N ALA A 282 -10.84 11.56 8.59
CA ALA A 282 -11.54 12.46 9.51
C ALA A 282 -10.71 13.71 9.83
N TRP A 283 -9.43 13.51 10.12
CA TRP A 283 -8.52 14.62 10.45
C TRP A 283 -8.43 15.64 9.30
N THR A 284 -8.17 15.19 8.08
CA THR A 284 -8.05 16.08 6.93
C THR A 284 -9.39 16.76 6.60
N THR A 285 -10.51 16.04 6.74
CA THR A 285 -11.85 16.59 6.56
C THR A 285 -12.14 17.67 7.59
N ASN A 286 -11.81 17.42 8.86
CA ASN A 286 -11.98 18.40 9.93
C ASN A 286 -11.19 19.69 9.64
N ILE A 287 -9.93 19.60 9.23
CA ILE A 287 -9.13 20.77 8.86
C ILE A 287 -9.79 21.54 7.73
N PHE A 288 -10.26 20.86 6.70
CA PHE A 288 -10.87 21.50 5.53
C PHE A 288 -12.19 22.19 5.89
N LEU A 289 -13.11 21.52 6.59
CA LEU A 289 -14.42 22.06 6.94
C LEU A 289 -14.38 23.20 7.97
N THR A 290 -13.32 23.27 8.76
CA THR A 290 -13.13 24.32 9.77
C THR A 290 -12.45 25.59 9.24
N GLU A 291 -12.05 25.61 7.96
CA GLU A 291 -11.47 26.84 7.36
C GLU A 291 -12.47 28.02 7.31
N PHE A 292 -13.76 27.71 7.08
CA PHE A 292 -14.90 28.64 7.22
C PHE A 292 -16.00 27.96 8.06
N PRO A 293 -15.90 28.01 9.40
CA PRO A 293 -16.77 27.22 10.28
C PRO A 293 -18.24 27.57 10.13
N TYR A 294 -19.10 26.56 10.05
CA TYR A 294 -20.55 26.65 10.07
C TYR A 294 -21.14 25.39 10.73
N MET A 295 -22.39 25.50 11.21
CA MET A 295 -22.97 24.46 12.08
C MET A 295 -23.03 23.08 11.45
N ASP A 296 -23.45 22.96 10.18
CA ASP A 296 -23.55 21.65 9.51
C ASP A 296 -22.16 21.04 9.27
N GLY A 297 -21.16 21.88 8.91
CA GLY A 297 -19.77 21.44 8.78
C GLY A 297 -19.20 20.94 10.11
N LEU A 298 -19.45 21.66 11.22
CA LEU A 298 -19.02 21.20 12.55
C LEU A 298 -19.74 19.90 12.95
N SER A 299 -21.03 19.76 12.62
CA SER A 299 -21.78 18.52 12.83
C SER A 299 -21.19 17.36 12.04
N THR A 300 -20.77 17.59 10.79
CA THR A 300 -20.10 16.59 9.97
C THR A 300 -18.75 16.18 10.57
N CYS A 301 -17.95 17.14 11.05
CA CYS A 301 -16.71 16.86 11.75
C CYS A 301 -16.93 15.96 12.98
N GLU A 302 -17.91 16.29 13.81
CA GLU A 302 -18.24 15.50 15.00
C GLU A 302 -18.77 14.11 14.65
N THR A 303 -19.55 14.00 13.57
CA THR A 303 -20.02 12.71 13.04
C THR A 303 -18.85 11.83 12.63
N LEU A 304 -17.89 12.35 11.88
CA LEU A 304 -16.69 11.60 11.49
C LEU A 304 -15.85 11.18 12.68
N ASN A 305 -15.67 12.06 13.68
CA ASN A 305 -14.94 11.73 14.90
C ASN A 305 -15.59 10.57 15.67
N LYS A 306 -16.91 10.56 15.78
CA LYS A 306 -17.66 9.45 16.39
C LYS A 306 -17.61 8.18 15.52
N TRP A 307 -17.61 8.34 14.19
CA TRP A 307 -17.55 7.21 13.27
C TRP A 307 -16.22 6.46 13.32
N ILE A 308 -15.12 7.12 13.69
CA ILE A 308 -13.83 6.45 13.97
C ILE A 308 -14.01 5.35 15.03
N VAL A 309 -14.82 5.61 16.08
CA VAL A 309 -15.07 4.63 17.15
C VAL A 309 -15.79 3.41 16.56
N VAL A 310 -16.80 3.64 15.71
CA VAL A 310 -17.54 2.55 15.02
C VAL A 310 -16.57 1.71 14.15
N ILE A 311 -15.71 2.35 13.37
CA ILE A 311 -14.68 1.67 12.56
C ILE A 311 -13.79 0.81 13.46
N ARG A 312 -13.26 1.39 14.52
CA ARG A 312 -12.39 0.69 15.47
C ARG A 312 -13.07 -0.55 16.06
N GLU A 313 -14.27 -0.40 16.61
CA GLU A 313 -15.02 -1.49 17.22
C GLU A 313 -15.30 -2.63 16.23
N LEU A 314 -15.74 -2.30 15.01
CA LEU A 314 -16.05 -3.32 14.01
C LEU A 314 -14.81 -4.09 13.56
N TYR A 315 -13.71 -3.39 13.22
CA TYR A 315 -12.52 -4.05 12.70
C TYR A 315 -11.80 -4.88 13.78
N PHE A 316 -11.64 -4.37 15.00
CA PHE A 316 -10.96 -5.13 16.04
C PHE A 316 -11.81 -6.29 16.56
N SER A 317 -13.14 -6.14 16.63
CA SER A 317 -14.02 -7.29 16.97
C SER A 317 -13.99 -8.38 15.87
N ALA A 318 -13.95 -7.99 14.61
CA ALA A 318 -13.84 -8.95 13.51
C ALA A 318 -12.48 -9.68 13.53
N GLU A 319 -11.38 -8.96 13.81
CA GLU A 319 -10.04 -9.53 13.95
C GLU A 319 -9.96 -10.53 15.12
N GLU A 320 -10.50 -10.16 16.28
CA GLU A 320 -10.53 -11.03 17.45
C GLU A 320 -11.31 -12.32 17.17
N ASN A 321 -12.50 -12.20 16.57
CA ASN A 321 -13.30 -13.36 16.20
C ASN A 321 -12.58 -14.26 15.16
N PHE A 322 -11.92 -13.66 14.18
CA PHE A 322 -11.15 -14.40 13.19
C PHE A 322 -9.98 -15.15 13.82
N ASN A 323 -9.20 -14.49 14.69
CA ASN A 323 -8.05 -15.11 15.37
C ASN A 323 -8.47 -16.25 16.29
N ASN A 324 -9.55 -16.09 17.04
CA ASN A 324 -10.08 -17.16 17.92
C ASN A 324 -10.50 -18.40 17.12
N ASN A 325 -11.21 -18.21 16.01
CA ASN A 325 -11.63 -19.33 15.15
C ASN A 325 -10.46 -20.01 14.43
N SER A 326 -9.36 -19.27 14.16
CA SER A 326 -8.16 -19.82 13.50
C SER A 326 -7.28 -20.65 14.44
N GLN A 327 -7.47 -20.55 15.77
CA GLN A 327 -6.73 -21.35 16.77
C GLN A 327 -7.42 -22.70 17.10
N GLU A 328 -8.68 -22.88 16.71
CA GLU A 328 -9.45 -24.09 16.94
C GLU A 328 -9.32 -25.14 15.81
N VAL A 329 -8.63 -24.81 14.71
CA VAL A 329 -8.37 -25.67 13.54
C VAL A 329 -6.90 -26.05 13.48
#